data_78517f30cc9427b97c31208755b630d6
#
_entry.id   78517f30cc9427b97c31208755b630d6
#
_cell.length_a   1.000
_cell.length_b   1.000
_cell.length_c   1.000
_cell.angle_alpha   90.00
_cell.angle_beta   90.00
_cell.angle_gamma   90.00
#
_symmetry.space_group_name_H-M   'P 1'
#
loop_
_entity.id
_entity.type
_entity.pdbx_description
1 polymer ?
#
loop_
_entity_poly.entity_id
_entity_poly.type
_entity_poly.pdbx_seq_one_letter_code
_entity_poly.pdbx_strand_id
1 'polypeptide(L)'
;MFINLPNPTFMALQPLAIGAIVVGVICFIIIFFSFVPLGLWISAAASGVRVGLFTLIGMKIRKVRPARIINPLIKATKAGLSLSINKMEAHYLAGGNVDRVANALIAAQRAGIPLDFEKACAIDLAGRDVLTAVQMSVNPRVIETPVIAAIAKDGIELRAKAKVTVRANIDRLVGGAGEETIIARVGEGIVTTIGSSLSHKDVLENPDLISQTVLGKGLDAGTAFEILSIDIADVDVGVNVGAKLQTDQAEADKRIAQAKAEERRAMAIAQEQENKAEVQGMRARVIEAEAEVPKAMAEAFRSGNLGIMDYYRMKNMMADTDMREAIGKTTTTEGN
;
A
#
# COMPACT_ATOMS: atom_id res chain seq x y z
N MET A 1 -70.51 -65.04 -53.04
CA MET A 1 -70.47 -63.71 -52.51
C MET A 1 -69.82 -63.77 -51.11
N PHE A 2 -68.55 -63.65 -51.01
CA PHE A 2 -67.81 -63.74 -49.68
C PHE A 2 -67.74 -62.34 -49.09
N ILE A 3 -68.44 -62.13 -48.00
CA ILE A 3 -68.36 -60.90 -47.20
C ILE A 3 -67.05 -60.95 -46.44
N ASN A 4 -66.15 -60.10 -46.84
CA ASN A 4 -64.88 -59.94 -46.19
C ASN A 4 -65.05 -59.15 -44.87
N LEU A 5 -65.20 -59.90 -43.76
CA LEU A 5 -65.26 -59.30 -42.41
C LEU A 5 -63.85 -58.69 -42.07
N PRO A 6 -63.82 -57.48 -41.67
CA PRO A 6 -62.57 -56.85 -41.26
C PRO A 6 -62.01 -57.60 -40.02
N ASN A 7 -60.73 -57.88 -40.08
CA ASN A 7 -59.99 -58.63 -39.07
C ASN A 7 -60.09 -57.92 -37.68
N PRO A 8 -60.58 -58.64 -36.61
CA PRO A 8 -60.85 -58.02 -35.29
C PRO A 8 -59.57 -57.39 -34.65
N THR A 9 -58.43 -57.81 -35.07
CA THR A 9 -57.16 -57.22 -34.66
C THR A 9 -56.92 -55.79 -35.22
N PHE A 10 -57.48 -55.50 -36.41
CA PHE A 10 -57.40 -54.17 -37.02
C PHE A 10 -58.32 -53.13 -36.32
N MET A 11 -59.50 -53.57 -35.78
CA MET A 11 -60.43 -52.74 -35.03
C MET A 11 -59.90 -52.39 -33.60
N ALA A 12 -59.12 -53.27 -32.99
CA ALA A 12 -58.53 -53.06 -31.67
C ALA A 12 -57.27 -52.13 -31.70
N LEU A 13 -56.52 -52.06 -32.83
CA LEU A 13 -55.39 -51.20 -33.03
C LEU A 13 -55.77 -49.72 -33.26
N GLN A 14 -56.95 -49.41 -33.74
CA GLN A 14 -57.43 -48.03 -33.99
C GLN A 14 -57.54 -47.19 -32.71
N PRO A 15 -58.12 -47.62 -31.61
CA PRO A 15 -58.23 -46.80 -30.38
C PRO A 15 -56.88 -46.66 -29.73
N LEU A 16 -55.99 -47.61 -29.83
CA LEU A 16 -54.59 -47.53 -29.30
C LEU A 16 -53.71 -46.54 -30.09
N ALA A 17 -53.88 -46.57 -31.45
CA ALA A 17 -53.17 -45.62 -32.32
C ALA A 17 -53.70 -44.17 -32.11
N ILE A 18 -54.99 -43.98 -31.93
CA ILE A 18 -55.57 -42.66 -31.61
C ILE A 18 -55.07 -42.17 -30.22
N GLY A 19 -55.03 -43.05 -29.22
CA GLY A 19 -54.53 -42.76 -27.91
C GLY A 19 -53.06 -42.31 -27.96
N ALA A 20 -52.23 -43.03 -28.74
CA ALA A 20 -50.80 -42.65 -28.91
C ALA A 20 -50.61 -41.30 -29.61
N ILE A 21 -51.47 -41.01 -30.63
CA ILE A 21 -51.44 -39.68 -31.31
C ILE A 21 -51.83 -38.57 -30.34
N VAL A 22 -52.89 -38.75 -29.54
CA VAL A 22 -53.32 -37.76 -28.56
C VAL A 22 -52.26 -37.50 -27.50
N VAL A 23 -51.64 -38.55 -26.95
CA VAL A 23 -50.49 -38.39 -26.01
C VAL A 23 -49.32 -37.70 -26.68
N GLY A 24 -48.98 -38.04 -27.92
CA GLY A 24 -47.92 -37.37 -28.69
C GLY A 24 -48.20 -35.90 -28.91
N VAL A 25 -49.43 -35.52 -29.24
CA VAL A 25 -49.84 -34.10 -29.38
C VAL A 25 -49.78 -33.36 -28.05
N ILE A 26 -50.24 -33.97 -26.96
CA ILE A 26 -50.16 -33.38 -25.62
C ILE A 26 -48.68 -33.17 -25.21
N CYS A 27 -47.83 -34.17 -25.38
CA CYS A 27 -46.41 -34.05 -25.14
C CYS A 27 -45.75 -32.96 -26.00
N PHE A 28 -46.11 -32.90 -27.30
CA PHE A 28 -45.60 -31.85 -28.18
C PHE A 28 -46.04 -30.45 -27.72
N ILE A 29 -47.30 -30.28 -27.31
CA ILE A 29 -47.82 -29.02 -26.77
C ILE A 29 -47.07 -28.66 -25.48
N ILE A 30 -46.86 -29.57 -24.55
CA ILE A 30 -46.14 -29.32 -23.31
C ILE A 30 -44.71 -28.91 -23.61
N ILE A 31 -43.98 -29.61 -24.49
CA ILE A 31 -42.62 -29.28 -24.91
C ILE A 31 -42.60 -27.92 -25.61
N PHE A 32 -43.55 -27.65 -26.50
CA PHE A 32 -43.64 -26.38 -27.21
C PHE A 32 -43.82 -25.20 -26.22
N PHE A 33 -44.80 -25.28 -25.30
CA PHE A 33 -45.00 -24.24 -24.29
C PHE A 33 -43.83 -24.12 -23.29
N SER A 34 -43.14 -25.21 -22.98
CA SER A 34 -41.94 -25.18 -22.16
C SER A 34 -40.76 -24.49 -22.88
N PHE A 35 -40.70 -24.61 -24.21
CA PHE A 35 -39.60 -24.05 -24.98
C PHE A 35 -39.86 -22.61 -25.42
N VAL A 36 -41.12 -22.21 -25.68
CA VAL A 36 -41.50 -20.87 -26.13
C VAL A 36 -41.99 -20.04 -24.95
N PRO A 37 -41.33 -18.97 -24.53
CA PRO A 37 -41.78 -18.10 -23.44
C PRO A 37 -42.88 -17.14 -23.91
N LEU A 38 -44.11 -17.67 -24.14
CA LEU A 38 -45.25 -16.91 -24.67
C LEU A 38 -45.64 -15.72 -23.79
N GLY A 39 -45.59 -15.87 -22.44
CA GLY A 39 -45.87 -14.75 -21.53
C GLY A 39 -44.94 -13.56 -21.73
N LEU A 40 -43.68 -13.82 -22.03
CA LEU A 40 -42.70 -12.77 -22.30
C LEU A 40 -42.97 -12.10 -23.65
N TRP A 41 -43.35 -12.88 -24.67
CA TRP A 41 -43.72 -12.36 -25.98
C TRP A 41 -44.93 -11.45 -25.93
N ILE A 42 -45.98 -11.87 -25.21
CA ILE A 42 -47.22 -11.08 -25.01
C ILE A 42 -46.86 -9.76 -24.28
N SER A 43 -46.04 -9.82 -23.23
CA SER A 43 -45.61 -8.63 -22.49
C SER A 43 -44.80 -7.66 -23.38
N ALA A 44 -43.94 -8.18 -24.24
CA ALA A 44 -43.16 -7.40 -25.19
C ALA A 44 -44.10 -6.72 -26.22
N ALA A 45 -45.03 -7.50 -26.84
CA ALA A 45 -45.97 -6.99 -27.81
C ALA A 45 -46.91 -5.90 -27.22
N ALA A 46 -47.43 -6.14 -25.99
CA ALA A 46 -48.27 -5.17 -25.28
C ALA A 46 -47.49 -3.87 -24.91
N SER A 47 -46.16 -3.93 -24.82
CA SER A 47 -45.29 -2.78 -24.54
C SER A 47 -44.76 -2.09 -25.81
N GLY A 48 -45.24 -2.44 -27.00
CA GLY A 48 -44.83 -1.87 -28.27
C GLY A 48 -43.51 -2.39 -28.80
N VAL A 49 -42.91 -3.41 -28.16
CA VAL A 49 -41.66 -4.01 -28.55
C VAL A 49 -41.92 -5.11 -29.58
N ARG A 50 -41.41 -4.93 -30.79
CA ARG A 50 -41.56 -5.92 -31.89
C ARG A 50 -40.51 -7.00 -31.79
N VAL A 51 -40.85 -8.13 -31.16
CA VAL A 51 -39.94 -9.29 -31.02
C VAL A 51 -40.58 -10.47 -31.73
N GLY A 52 -39.87 -11.11 -32.64
CA GLY A 52 -40.30 -12.35 -33.29
C GLY A 52 -40.23 -13.54 -32.33
N LEU A 53 -41.22 -14.45 -32.40
CA LEU A 53 -41.19 -15.71 -31.62
C LEU A 53 -39.92 -16.53 -31.92
N PHE A 54 -39.50 -16.58 -33.20
CA PHE A 54 -38.29 -17.26 -33.62
C PHE A 54 -37.00 -16.66 -33.02
N THR A 55 -36.99 -15.35 -32.79
CA THR A 55 -35.87 -14.68 -32.12
C THR A 55 -35.75 -15.14 -30.66
N LEU A 56 -36.89 -15.30 -29.94
CA LEU A 56 -36.91 -15.78 -28.55
C LEU A 56 -36.44 -17.24 -28.45
N ILE A 57 -36.86 -18.08 -29.41
CA ILE A 57 -36.43 -19.48 -29.51
C ILE A 57 -34.90 -19.53 -29.81
N GLY A 58 -34.46 -18.73 -30.77
CA GLY A 58 -33.05 -18.63 -31.14
C GLY A 58 -32.16 -18.21 -29.95
N MET A 59 -32.58 -17.26 -29.12
CA MET A 59 -31.90 -16.86 -27.88
C MET A 59 -31.79 -18.05 -26.92
N LYS A 60 -32.87 -18.83 -26.74
CA LYS A 60 -32.86 -19.98 -25.84
C LYS A 60 -31.90 -21.08 -26.32
N ILE A 61 -31.82 -21.33 -27.63
CA ILE A 61 -30.88 -22.27 -28.24
C ILE A 61 -29.44 -21.82 -28.00
N ARG A 62 -29.17 -20.53 -28.07
CA ARG A 62 -27.82 -19.92 -27.77
C ARG A 62 -27.53 -19.82 -26.26
N LYS A 63 -28.36 -20.44 -25.41
CA LYS A 63 -28.25 -20.43 -23.95
C LYS A 63 -28.39 -19.02 -23.32
N VAL A 64 -29.00 -18.09 -24.05
CA VAL A 64 -29.36 -16.76 -23.56
C VAL A 64 -30.71 -16.84 -22.87
N ARG A 65 -30.83 -16.26 -21.68
CA ARG A 65 -32.13 -16.16 -20.99
C ARG A 65 -32.98 -15.01 -21.59
N PRO A 66 -34.04 -15.23 -22.36
CA PRO A 66 -34.77 -14.16 -23.06
C PRO A 66 -35.29 -13.05 -22.11
N ALA A 67 -35.67 -13.42 -20.89
CA ALA A 67 -36.13 -12.45 -19.89
C ALA A 67 -35.06 -11.40 -19.50
N ARG A 68 -33.78 -11.78 -19.53
CA ARG A 68 -32.68 -10.86 -19.21
C ARG A 68 -32.43 -9.80 -20.29
N ILE A 69 -32.98 -9.99 -21.49
CA ILE A 69 -32.85 -9.04 -22.60
C ILE A 69 -34.18 -8.31 -22.80
N ILE A 70 -35.29 -9.04 -22.81
CA ILE A 70 -36.62 -8.47 -23.16
C ILE A 70 -37.15 -7.54 -22.06
N ASN A 71 -37.00 -7.88 -20.78
CA ASN A 71 -37.45 -7.00 -19.69
C ASN A 71 -36.74 -5.63 -19.69
N PRO A 72 -35.39 -5.54 -19.78
CA PRO A 72 -34.72 -4.26 -19.95
C PRO A 72 -35.10 -3.52 -21.23
N LEU A 73 -35.32 -4.26 -22.32
CA LEU A 73 -35.78 -3.66 -23.59
C LEU A 73 -37.16 -3.02 -23.43
N ILE A 74 -38.11 -3.69 -22.77
CA ILE A 74 -39.43 -3.14 -22.46
C ILE A 74 -39.30 -1.87 -21.63
N LYS A 75 -38.43 -1.87 -20.57
CA LYS A 75 -38.19 -0.68 -19.76
C LYS A 75 -37.68 0.47 -20.61
N ALA A 76 -36.68 0.20 -21.47
CA ALA A 76 -36.06 1.19 -22.34
C ALA A 76 -37.07 1.77 -23.34
N THR A 77 -37.85 0.93 -24.00
CA THR A 77 -38.89 1.36 -24.97
C THR A 77 -39.96 2.22 -24.28
N LYS A 78 -40.41 1.87 -23.08
CA LYS A 78 -41.32 2.70 -22.28
C LYS A 78 -40.73 4.03 -21.87
N ALA A 79 -39.41 4.12 -21.73
CA ALA A 79 -38.70 5.36 -21.46
C ALA A 79 -38.43 6.18 -22.75
N GLY A 80 -38.82 5.67 -23.94
CA GLY A 80 -38.62 6.35 -25.21
C GLY A 80 -37.29 6.05 -25.93
N LEU A 81 -36.52 5.06 -25.40
CA LEU A 81 -35.29 4.61 -26.02
C LEU A 81 -35.52 3.50 -27.02
N SER A 82 -34.89 3.57 -28.19
CA SER A 82 -34.90 2.50 -29.19
C SER A 82 -33.59 1.72 -29.13
N LEU A 83 -33.60 0.54 -28.47
CA LEU A 83 -32.46 -0.34 -28.36
C LEU A 83 -32.58 -1.54 -29.31
N SER A 84 -31.45 -1.95 -29.90
CA SER A 84 -31.38 -3.13 -30.75
C SER A 84 -31.23 -4.41 -29.91
N ILE A 85 -32.15 -5.38 -30.16
CA ILE A 85 -32.12 -6.70 -29.50
C ILE A 85 -30.77 -7.39 -29.74
N ASN A 86 -30.26 -7.34 -30.98
CA ASN A 86 -29.00 -7.99 -31.32
C ASN A 86 -27.80 -7.41 -30.57
N LYS A 87 -27.72 -6.08 -30.39
CA LYS A 87 -26.69 -5.41 -29.61
C LYS A 87 -26.78 -5.78 -28.13
N MET A 88 -27.99 -5.85 -27.57
CA MET A 88 -28.20 -6.26 -26.17
C MET A 88 -27.86 -7.74 -25.95
N GLU A 89 -28.16 -8.62 -26.92
CA GLU A 89 -27.77 -10.02 -26.88
C GLU A 89 -26.26 -10.19 -26.97
N ALA A 90 -25.59 -9.46 -27.84
CA ALA A 90 -24.13 -9.47 -27.95
C ALA A 90 -23.46 -9.03 -26.63
N HIS A 91 -23.98 -7.97 -26.00
CA HIS A 91 -23.50 -7.52 -24.68
C HIS A 91 -23.67 -8.58 -23.58
N TYR A 92 -24.85 -9.25 -23.56
CA TYR A 92 -25.12 -10.34 -22.62
C TYR A 92 -24.16 -11.52 -22.81
N LEU A 93 -23.89 -11.91 -24.08
CA LEU A 93 -22.96 -12.99 -24.41
C LEU A 93 -21.51 -12.63 -24.08
N ALA A 94 -21.15 -11.35 -24.14
CA ALA A 94 -19.85 -10.83 -23.70
C ALA A 94 -19.68 -10.82 -22.17
N GLY A 95 -20.72 -11.21 -21.40
CA GLY A 95 -20.69 -11.24 -19.93
C GLY A 95 -21.17 -9.96 -19.25
N GLY A 96 -21.65 -8.97 -20.02
CA GLY A 96 -22.14 -7.71 -19.49
C GLY A 96 -23.55 -7.80 -18.85
N ASN A 97 -23.91 -6.79 -18.08
CA ASN A 97 -25.20 -6.69 -17.39
C ASN A 97 -26.17 -5.79 -18.15
N VAL A 98 -26.99 -6.39 -18.99
CA VAL A 98 -27.96 -5.67 -19.85
C VAL A 98 -28.96 -4.82 -19.06
N ASP A 99 -29.43 -5.29 -17.89
CA ASP A 99 -30.38 -4.52 -17.08
C ASP A 99 -29.75 -3.26 -16.50
N ARG A 100 -28.50 -3.34 -16.03
CA ARG A 100 -27.73 -2.20 -15.53
C ARG A 100 -27.49 -1.16 -16.62
N VAL A 101 -27.07 -1.61 -17.80
CA VAL A 101 -26.86 -0.73 -18.96
C VAL A 101 -28.16 -0.06 -19.40
N ALA A 102 -29.26 -0.80 -19.48
CA ALA A 102 -30.56 -0.24 -19.85
C ALA A 102 -31.04 0.80 -18.82
N ASN A 103 -30.93 0.51 -17.53
CA ASN A 103 -31.31 1.44 -16.47
C ASN A 103 -30.42 2.72 -16.49
N ALA A 104 -29.12 2.56 -16.78
CA ALA A 104 -28.18 3.68 -16.93
C ALA A 104 -28.54 4.58 -18.11
N LEU A 105 -28.88 4.00 -19.28
CA LEU A 105 -29.35 4.73 -20.45
C LEU A 105 -30.65 5.49 -20.20
N ILE A 106 -31.60 4.87 -19.50
CA ILE A 106 -32.85 5.53 -19.09
C ILE A 106 -32.56 6.73 -18.18
N ALA A 107 -31.65 6.54 -17.21
CA ALA A 107 -31.26 7.61 -16.30
C ALA A 107 -30.55 8.74 -17.05
N ALA A 108 -29.61 8.41 -17.95
CA ALA A 108 -28.87 9.37 -18.75
C ALA A 108 -29.81 10.20 -19.66
N GLN A 109 -30.77 9.55 -20.32
CA GLN A 109 -31.76 10.24 -21.16
C GLN A 109 -32.62 11.21 -20.34
N ARG A 110 -33.08 10.79 -19.17
CA ARG A 110 -33.88 11.66 -18.27
C ARG A 110 -33.07 12.85 -17.74
N ALA A 111 -31.78 12.67 -17.57
CA ALA A 111 -30.85 13.72 -17.14
C ALA A 111 -30.36 14.61 -18.29
N GLY A 112 -30.72 14.31 -19.54
CA GLY A 112 -30.23 15.05 -20.71
C GLY A 112 -28.75 14.80 -21.03
N ILE A 113 -28.19 13.69 -20.55
CA ILE A 113 -26.80 13.33 -20.75
C ILE A 113 -26.67 12.48 -22.03
N PRO A 114 -25.83 12.86 -23.00
CA PRO A 114 -25.61 12.08 -24.22
C PRO A 114 -24.79 10.83 -23.90
N LEU A 115 -25.44 9.69 -23.73
CA LEU A 115 -24.82 8.40 -23.51
C LEU A 115 -25.28 7.41 -24.57
N ASP A 116 -24.36 6.99 -25.42
CA ASP A 116 -24.65 5.98 -26.44
C ASP A 116 -24.61 4.56 -25.83
N PHE A 117 -25.41 3.64 -26.45
CA PHE A 117 -25.47 2.25 -26.00
C PHE A 117 -24.10 1.56 -26.04
N GLU A 118 -23.32 1.77 -27.10
CA GLU A 118 -22.00 1.15 -27.25
C GLU A 118 -21.03 1.62 -26.17
N LYS A 119 -21.06 2.90 -25.83
CA LYS A 119 -20.26 3.47 -24.76
C LYS A 119 -20.66 2.94 -23.38
N ALA A 120 -21.98 2.84 -23.13
CA ALA A 120 -22.48 2.23 -21.89
C ALA A 120 -22.06 0.76 -21.75
N CYS A 121 -22.10 -0.01 -22.84
CA CYS A 121 -21.61 -1.38 -22.87
C CYS A 121 -20.10 -1.48 -22.62
N ALA A 122 -19.31 -0.58 -23.20
CA ALA A 122 -17.85 -0.55 -22.97
C ALA A 122 -17.50 -0.26 -21.52
N ILE A 123 -18.23 0.66 -20.86
CA ILE A 123 -18.06 0.98 -19.44
C ILE A 123 -18.39 -0.23 -18.56
N ASP A 124 -19.53 -0.93 -18.85
CA ASP A 124 -19.97 -2.11 -18.08
C ASP A 124 -18.99 -3.28 -18.24
N LEU A 125 -18.50 -3.54 -19.44
CA LEU A 125 -17.49 -4.58 -19.71
C LEU A 125 -16.12 -4.24 -19.14
N ALA A 126 -15.80 -2.96 -18.94
CA ALA A 126 -14.63 -2.52 -18.20
C ALA A 126 -14.75 -2.73 -16.67
N GLY A 127 -15.88 -3.32 -16.20
CA GLY A 127 -16.11 -3.60 -14.79
C GLY A 127 -16.60 -2.42 -13.95
N ARG A 128 -17.00 -1.31 -14.60
CA ARG A 128 -17.52 -0.12 -13.92
C ARG A 128 -19.06 -0.10 -13.91
N ASP A 129 -19.62 0.43 -12.84
CA ASP A 129 -21.07 0.61 -12.75
C ASP A 129 -21.52 1.87 -13.49
N VAL A 130 -22.08 1.64 -14.67
CA VAL A 130 -22.58 2.71 -15.56
C VAL A 130 -23.70 3.51 -14.89
N LEU A 131 -24.60 2.84 -14.14
CA LEU A 131 -25.73 3.51 -13.50
C LEU A 131 -25.26 4.46 -12.40
N THR A 132 -24.36 3.99 -11.55
CA THR A 132 -23.74 4.82 -10.51
C THR A 132 -22.99 5.99 -11.12
N ALA A 133 -22.26 5.78 -12.22
CA ALA A 133 -21.53 6.85 -12.90
C ALA A 133 -22.48 7.93 -13.45
N VAL A 134 -23.58 7.55 -14.07
CA VAL A 134 -24.61 8.50 -14.54
C VAL A 134 -25.21 9.27 -13.36
N GLN A 135 -25.52 8.60 -12.25
CA GLN A 135 -26.03 9.26 -11.05
C GLN A 135 -25.01 10.25 -10.47
N MET A 136 -23.73 9.89 -10.41
CA MET A 136 -22.65 10.77 -9.94
C MET A 136 -22.35 11.91 -10.91
N SER A 137 -22.72 11.79 -12.17
CA SER A 137 -22.63 12.89 -13.15
C SER A 137 -23.70 13.96 -12.91
N VAL A 138 -24.89 13.55 -12.42
CA VAL A 138 -25.98 14.47 -12.08
C VAL A 138 -25.86 15.00 -10.67
N ASN A 139 -25.59 14.11 -9.72
CA ASN A 139 -25.44 14.41 -8.29
C ASN A 139 -24.01 14.17 -7.87
N PRO A 140 -23.20 15.24 -7.73
CA PRO A 140 -21.82 15.11 -7.25
C PRO A 140 -21.75 14.40 -5.90
N ARG A 141 -20.70 13.63 -5.69
CA ARG A 141 -20.44 12.88 -4.47
C ARG A 141 -19.26 13.46 -3.72
N VAL A 142 -19.35 13.49 -2.40
CA VAL A 142 -18.24 13.86 -1.53
C VAL A 142 -17.43 12.62 -1.16
N ILE A 143 -16.13 12.67 -1.40
CA ILE A 143 -15.14 11.67 -1.01
C ILE A 143 -14.30 12.27 0.10
N GLU A 144 -14.08 11.54 1.18
CA GLU A 144 -13.21 11.97 2.28
C GLU A 144 -11.81 11.38 2.10
N THR A 145 -10.78 12.19 2.30
CA THR A 145 -9.40 11.68 2.36
C THR A 145 -9.13 11.06 3.73
N PRO A 146 -8.23 10.09 3.83
CA PRO A 146 -7.66 9.72 5.12
C PRO A 146 -6.96 10.93 5.74
N VAL A 147 -6.62 10.84 7.03
CA VAL A 147 -5.80 11.86 7.70
C VAL A 147 -4.42 11.89 7.05
N ILE A 148 -4.05 13.04 6.53
CA ILE A 148 -2.78 13.27 5.84
C ILE A 148 -1.89 14.09 6.77
N ALA A 149 -0.74 13.52 7.16
CA ALA A 149 0.25 14.18 7.98
C ALA A 149 1.35 14.79 7.11
N ALA A 150 1.67 16.04 7.33
CA ALA A 150 2.77 16.74 6.65
C ALA A 150 3.47 17.71 7.62
N ILE A 151 4.74 17.99 7.36
CA ILE A 151 5.57 18.83 8.21
C ILE A 151 5.83 20.16 7.50
N ALA A 152 5.49 21.26 8.15
CA ALA A 152 5.81 22.60 7.68
C ALA A 152 7.31 22.91 7.87
N LYS A 153 7.82 23.98 7.25
CA LYS A 153 9.25 24.35 7.34
C LYS A 153 9.71 24.69 8.76
N ASP A 154 8.80 25.06 9.64
CA ASP A 154 9.08 25.28 11.07
C ASP A 154 9.26 23.99 11.89
N GLY A 155 9.14 22.81 11.24
CA GLY A 155 9.33 21.51 11.86
C GLY A 155 8.11 20.99 12.62
N ILE A 156 6.96 21.63 12.51
CA ILE A 156 5.72 21.20 13.17
C ILE A 156 4.88 20.35 12.20
N GLU A 157 4.45 19.19 12.68
CA GLU A 157 3.55 18.30 11.96
C GLU A 157 2.13 18.89 11.98
N LEU A 158 1.50 18.94 10.81
CA LEU A 158 0.08 19.21 10.64
C LEU A 158 -0.62 17.97 10.12
N ARG A 159 -1.80 17.70 10.64
CA ARG A 159 -2.67 16.60 10.22
C ARG A 159 -3.93 17.19 9.62
N ALA A 160 -4.09 17.03 8.32
CA ALA A 160 -5.22 17.56 7.58
C ALA A 160 -6.13 16.43 7.06
N LYS A 161 -7.44 16.69 7.08
CA LYS A 161 -8.46 15.87 6.45
C LYS A 161 -9.24 16.73 5.47
N ALA A 162 -9.37 16.25 4.22
CA ALA A 162 -10.09 16.97 3.18
C ALA A 162 -11.34 16.21 2.72
N LYS A 163 -12.36 16.96 2.33
CA LYS A 163 -13.56 16.51 1.64
C LYS A 163 -13.49 16.98 0.19
N VAL A 164 -13.52 16.05 -0.73
CA VAL A 164 -13.40 16.33 -2.17
C VAL A 164 -14.75 16.06 -2.81
N THR A 165 -15.37 17.09 -3.36
CA THR A 165 -16.60 16.95 -4.14
C THR A 165 -16.23 16.62 -5.58
N VAL A 166 -16.66 15.45 -6.06
CA VAL A 166 -16.35 14.95 -7.39
C VAL A 166 -17.61 14.68 -8.19
N ARG A 167 -17.50 14.88 -9.50
CA ARG A 167 -18.51 14.54 -10.49
C ARG A 167 -17.92 13.54 -11.48
N ALA A 168 -18.68 12.48 -11.82
CA ALA A 168 -18.24 11.53 -12.84
C ALA A 168 -18.28 12.16 -14.24
N ASN A 169 -17.19 12.04 -14.97
CA ASN A 169 -17.12 12.41 -16.39
C ASN A 169 -17.28 11.15 -17.25
N ILE A 170 -18.48 11.02 -17.87
CA ILE A 170 -18.86 9.82 -18.63
C ILE A 170 -17.92 9.58 -19.82
N ASP A 171 -17.34 10.64 -20.40
CA ASP A 171 -16.43 10.53 -21.53
C ASP A 171 -15.09 9.91 -21.15
N ARG A 172 -14.67 10.09 -19.91
CA ARG A 172 -13.39 9.60 -19.38
C ARG A 172 -13.53 8.33 -18.52
N LEU A 173 -14.72 7.76 -18.42
CA LEU A 173 -14.93 6.54 -17.62
C LEU A 173 -14.16 5.33 -18.16
N VAL A 174 -14.03 5.20 -19.48
CA VAL A 174 -13.20 4.17 -20.09
C VAL A 174 -11.76 4.64 -20.10
N GLY A 175 -10.89 3.92 -19.37
CA GLY A 175 -9.45 4.23 -19.29
C GLY A 175 -9.05 5.30 -18.26
N GLY A 176 -9.98 6.03 -17.65
CA GLY A 176 -9.67 7.01 -16.60
C GLY A 176 -9.38 6.32 -15.24
N ALA A 177 -8.56 6.94 -14.41
CA ALA A 177 -8.26 6.46 -13.07
C ALA A 177 -9.46 6.60 -12.11
N GLY A 178 -9.51 5.77 -11.07
CA GLY A 178 -10.58 5.72 -10.06
C GLY A 178 -10.49 6.77 -8.96
N GLU A 179 -11.40 6.68 -7.98
CA GLU A 179 -11.49 7.55 -6.80
C GLU A 179 -10.19 7.54 -5.98
N GLU A 180 -9.54 6.37 -5.84
CA GLU A 180 -8.29 6.22 -5.11
C GLU A 180 -7.16 7.10 -5.65
N THR A 181 -7.12 7.28 -6.98
CA THR A 181 -6.11 8.14 -7.61
C THR A 181 -6.35 9.61 -7.30
N ILE A 182 -7.61 10.04 -7.20
CA ILE A 182 -7.95 11.41 -6.80
C ILE A 182 -7.51 11.65 -5.35
N ILE A 183 -7.86 10.70 -4.46
CA ILE A 183 -7.47 10.78 -3.04
C ILE A 183 -5.94 10.87 -2.91
N ALA A 184 -5.19 10.05 -3.65
CA ALA A 184 -3.73 10.07 -3.63
C ALA A 184 -3.16 11.40 -4.12
N ARG A 185 -3.67 11.93 -5.24
CA ARG A 185 -3.20 13.21 -5.81
C ARG A 185 -3.56 14.41 -4.93
N VAL A 186 -4.77 14.42 -4.37
CA VAL A 186 -5.18 15.45 -3.42
C VAL A 186 -4.30 15.39 -2.18
N GLY A 187 -4.02 14.16 -1.70
CA GLY A 187 -3.08 13.94 -0.60
C GLY A 187 -1.69 14.49 -0.88
N GLU A 188 -1.13 14.20 -2.04
CA GLU A 188 0.15 14.75 -2.48
C GLU A 188 0.10 16.29 -2.56
N GLY A 189 -0.99 16.84 -3.08
CA GLY A 189 -1.20 18.29 -3.14
C GLY A 189 -1.19 18.93 -1.76
N ILE A 190 -1.86 18.32 -0.78
CA ILE A 190 -1.90 18.78 0.62
C ILE A 190 -0.50 18.73 1.23
N VAL A 191 0.20 17.59 1.13
CA VAL A 191 1.57 17.42 1.64
C VAL A 191 2.51 18.47 1.05
N THR A 192 2.44 18.68 -0.26
CA THR A 192 3.29 19.66 -0.95
C THR A 192 3.01 21.08 -0.49
N THR A 193 1.74 21.43 -0.30
CA THR A 193 1.34 22.80 0.13
C THR A 193 1.76 23.05 1.56
N ILE A 194 1.51 22.12 2.49
CA ILE A 194 1.94 22.23 3.89
C ILE A 194 3.48 22.28 3.96
N GLY A 195 4.18 21.39 3.24
CA GLY A 195 5.64 21.34 3.24
C GLY A 195 6.32 22.58 2.63
N SER A 196 5.62 23.32 1.78
CA SER A 196 6.10 24.60 1.23
C SER A 196 5.81 25.82 2.12
N SER A 197 4.88 25.71 3.07
CA SER A 197 4.50 26.79 3.99
C SER A 197 5.63 27.08 4.98
N LEU A 198 5.84 28.37 5.29
CA LEU A 198 6.90 28.80 6.20
C LEU A 198 6.59 28.41 7.64
N SER A 199 5.33 28.52 8.04
CA SER A 199 4.87 28.23 9.40
C SER A 199 3.57 27.43 9.37
N HIS A 200 3.39 26.56 10.36
CA HIS A 200 2.11 25.90 10.63
C HIS A 200 0.97 26.89 10.84
N LYS A 201 1.26 28.08 11.38
CA LYS A 201 0.26 29.14 11.61
C LYS A 201 -0.34 29.66 10.32
N ASP A 202 0.48 29.83 9.27
CA ASP A 202 0.02 30.32 7.97
C ASP A 202 -1.04 29.37 7.37
N VAL A 203 -0.87 28.08 7.58
CA VAL A 203 -1.80 27.04 7.11
C VAL A 203 -3.09 27.03 7.95
N LEU A 204 -2.99 27.24 9.27
CA LEU A 204 -4.14 27.27 10.17
C LEU A 204 -4.99 28.55 9.97
N GLU A 205 -4.35 29.67 9.67
CA GLU A 205 -5.04 30.94 9.41
C GLU A 205 -5.77 30.91 8.06
N ASN A 206 -5.22 30.23 7.05
CA ASN A 206 -5.78 30.20 5.70
C ASN A 206 -5.74 28.78 5.10
N PRO A 207 -6.56 27.84 5.58
CA PRO A 207 -6.63 26.49 5.04
C PRO A 207 -7.10 26.46 3.58
N ASP A 208 -7.82 27.47 3.13
CA ASP A 208 -8.29 27.61 1.74
C ASP A 208 -7.15 27.74 0.72
N LEU A 209 -5.97 28.20 1.14
CA LEU A 209 -4.78 28.21 0.27
C LEU A 209 -4.41 26.81 -0.21
N ILE A 210 -4.62 25.80 0.63
CA ILE A 210 -4.39 24.40 0.25
C ILE A 210 -5.37 24.03 -0.86
N SER A 211 -6.66 24.31 -0.66
CA SER A 211 -7.73 24.01 -1.62
C SER A 211 -7.46 24.64 -2.98
N GLN A 212 -7.12 25.94 -2.99
CA GLN A 212 -6.83 26.68 -4.24
C GLN A 212 -5.58 26.16 -4.94
N THR A 213 -4.51 25.87 -4.20
CA THR A 213 -3.26 25.35 -4.77
C THR A 213 -3.45 23.97 -5.37
N VAL A 214 -4.23 23.11 -4.71
CA VAL A 214 -4.52 21.75 -5.14
C VAL A 214 -5.42 21.76 -6.38
N LEU A 215 -6.48 22.58 -6.40
CA LEU A 215 -7.35 22.76 -7.58
C LEU A 215 -6.59 23.34 -8.78
N GLY A 216 -5.72 24.32 -8.55
CA GLY A 216 -4.92 24.94 -9.62
C GLY A 216 -3.94 23.99 -10.32
N LYS A 217 -3.61 22.86 -9.70
CA LYS A 217 -2.74 21.81 -10.30
C LYS A 217 -3.44 20.91 -11.31
N GLY A 218 -4.77 21.00 -11.48
CA GLY A 218 -5.51 20.17 -12.45
C GLY A 218 -5.36 18.68 -12.18
N LEU A 219 -5.54 18.26 -10.94
CA LEU A 219 -5.30 16.87 -10.48
C LEU A 219 -6.30 15.84 -11.03
N ASP A 220 -7.37 16.30 -11.67
CA ASP A 220 -8.38 15.48 -12.34
C ASP A 220 -7.92 14.96 -13.73
N ALA A 221 -6.80 15.46 -14.26
CA ALA A 221 -6.28 15.03 -15.56
C ALA A 221 -6.03 13.51 -15.59
N GLY A 222 -6.64 12.83 -16.59
CA GLY A 222 -6.54 11.37 -16.75
C GLY A 222 -7.34 10.55 -15.72
N THR A 223 -8.24 11.18 -14.95
CA THR A 223 -9.18 10.49 -14.07
C THR A 223 -10.57 10.39 -14.71
N ALA A 224 -11.38 9.45 -14.21
CA ALA A 224 -12.79 9.29 -14.60
C ALA A 224 -13.71 10.35 -13.95
N PHE A 225 -13.16 11.21 -13.11
CA PHE A 225 -13.89 12.19 -12.32
C PHE A 225 -13.34 13.59 -12.56
N GLU A 226 -14.20 14.57 -12.31
CA GLU A 226 -13.89 15.98 -12.29
C GLU A 226 -14.03 16.49 -10.86
N ILE A 227 -13.04 17.22 -10.36
CA ILE A 227 -13.06 17.78 -9.02
C ILE A 227 -13.79 19.12 -9.08
N LEU A 228 -14.87 19.27 -8.31
CA LEU A 228 -15.65 20.50 -8.23
C LEU A 228 -15.18 21.40 -7.10
N SER A 229 -14.95 20.83 -5.92
CA SER A 229 -14.39 21.55 -4.75
C SER A 229 -13.51 20.62 -3.93
N ILE A 230 -12.60 21.24 -3.20
CA ILE A 230 -11.79 20.59 -2.16
C ILE A 230 -11.97 21.45 -0.91
N ASP A 231 -12.56 20.88 0.12
CA ASP A 231 -12.84 21.56 1.37
C ASP A 231 -11.98 20.92 2.46
N ILE A 232 -11.15 21.71 3.14
CA ILE A 232 -10.37 21.21 4.26
C ILE A 232 -11.30 21.11 5.47
N ALA A 233 -11.57 19.90 5.91
CA ALA A 233 -12.57 19.62 6.95
C ALA A 233 -12.01 19.82 8.35
N ASP A 234 -10.72 19.49 8.54
CA ASP A 234 -10.06 19.54 9.83
C ASP A 234 -8.55 19.67 9.64
N VAL A 235 -7.90 20.50 10.48
CA VAL A 235 -6.45 20.66 10.53
C VAL A 235 -6.02 20.66 11.99
N ASP A 236 -5.41 19.56 12.41
CA ASP A 236 -4.84 19.39 13.74
C ASP A 236 -3.34 19.65 13.76
N VAL A 237 -2.85 20.20 14.86
CA VAL A 237 -1.42 20.34 15.12
C VAL A 237 -0.90 19.07 15.75
N GLY A 238 0.05 18.43 15.11
CA GLY A 238 0.72 17.21 15.59
C GLY A 238 1.95 17.52 16.45
N VAL A 239 2.98 16.71 16.30
CA VAL A 239 4.20 16.78 17.11
C VAL A 239 5.19 17.77 16.51
N ASN A 240 5.96 18.45 17.37
CA ASN A 240 7.10 19.22 16.92
C ASN A 240 8.27 18.27 16.58
N VAL A 241 8.34 17.86 15.33
CA VAL A 241 9.34 16.93 14.82
C VAL A 241 10.74 17.57 14.81
N GLY A 242 10.80 18.90 14.57
CA GLY A 242 12.04 19.65 14.59
C GLY A 242 12.71 19.65 15.97
N ALA A 243 11.96 19.89 17.03
CA ALA A 243 12.45 19.84 18.40
C ALA A 243 12.86 18.42 18.81
N LYS A 244 12.09 17.41 18.41
CA LYS A 244 12.42 16.01 18.68
C LYS A 244 13.73 15.61 17.99
N LEU A 245 13.92 15.98 16.74
CA LEU A 245 15.16 15.69 15.99
C LEU A 245 16.39 16.33 16.66
N GLN A 246 16.26 17.60 17.14
CA GLN A 246 17.32 18.26 17.87
C GLN A 246 17.66 17.54 19.18
N THR A 247 16.65 17.06 19.90
CA THR A 247 16.85 16.26 21.12
C THR A 247 17.56 14.95 20.83
N ASP A 248 17.10 14.22 19.82
CA ASP A 248 17.70 12.95 19.40
C ASP A 248 19.16 13.15 18.94
N GLN A 249 19.45 14.27 18.27
CA GLN A 249 20.80 14.62 17.84
C GLN A 249 21.71 14.95 19.03
N ALA A 250 21.21 15.74 19.98
CA ALA A 250 21.96 16.07 21.20
C ALA A 250 22.24 14.80 22.05
N GLU A 251 21.29 13.87 22.13
CA GLU A 251 21.53 12.57 22.78
C GLU A 251 22.59 11.73 22.05
N ALA A 252 22.56 11.69 20.73
CA ALA A 252 23.55 10.99 19.92
C ALA A 252 24.94 11.58 20.13
N ASP A 253 25.05 12.90 20.08
CA ASP A 253 26.32 13.60 20.33
C ASP A 253 26.86 13.36 21.73
N LYS A 254 26.01 13.35 22.75
CA LYS A 254 26.36 12.97 24.13
C LYS A 254 26.91 11.56 24.20
N ARG A 255 26.24 10.58 23.56
CA ARG A 255 26.71 9.18 23.53
C ARG A 255 28.06 9.05 22.84
N ILE A 256 28.26 9.76 21.72
CA ILE A 256 29.56 9.80 21.03
C ILE A 256 30.65 10.41 21.92
N ALA A 257 30.35 11.52 22.61
CA ALA A 257 31.31 12.14 23.53
C ALA A 257 31.65 11.23 24.71
N GLN A 258 30.67 10.51 25.27
CA GLN A 258 30.90 9.53 26.33
C GLN A 258 31.76 8.36 25.85
N ALA A 259 31.49 7.79 24.68
CA ALA A 259 32.28 6.70 24.11
C ALA A 259 33.74 7.13 23.89
N LYS A 260 33.97 8.35 23.35
CA LYS A 260 35.33 8.91 23.19
C LYS A 260 36.04 9.15 24.51
N ALA A 261 35.30 9.54 25.57
CA ALA A 261 35.87 9.71 26.89
C ALA A 261 36.26 8.37 27.50
N GLU A 262 35.46 7.34 27.34
CA GLU A 262 35.76 5.96 27.78
C GLU A 262 36.99 5.39 27.03
N GLU A 263 37.04 5.58 25.72
CA GLU A 263 38.16 5.19 24.88
C GLU A 263 39.46 5.83 25.38
N ARG A 264 39.46 7.16 25.64
CA ARG A 264 40.64 7.86 26.18
C ARG A 264 41.02 7.35 27.56
N ARG A 265 40.05 7.05 28.44
CA ARG A 265 40.32 6.43 29.74
C ARG A 265 40.95 5.05 29.59
N ALA A 266 40.42 4.22 28.71
CA ALA A 266 40.92 2.89 28.43
C ALA A 266 42.38 2.96 27.89
N MET A 267 42.64 3.90 26.96
CA MET A 267 44.00 4.14 26.45
C MET A 267 44.93 4.62 27.54
N ALA A 268 44.51 5.53 28.42
CA ALA A 268 45.34 6.00 29.53
C ALA A 268 45.69 4.87 30.53
N ILE A 269 44.70 4.01 30.84
CA ILE A 269 44.93 2.84 31.69
C ILE A 269 45.85 1.83 31.02
N ALA A 270 45.71 1.59 29.73
CA ALA A 270 46.61 0.72 28.97
C ALA A 270 48.04 1.25 28.99
N GLN A 271 48.22 2.55 28.74
CA GLN A 271 49.53 3.20 28.77
C GLN A 271 50.18 3.14 30.18
N GLU A 272 49.37 3.33 31.24
CA GLU A 272 49.84 3.17 32.62
C GLU A 272 50.30 1.73 32.90
N GLN A 273 49.58 0.75 32.41
CA GLN A 273 49.93 -0.67 32.55
C GLN A 273 51.22 -1.01 31.79
N GLU A 274 51.37 -0.48 30.55
CA GLU A 274 52.63 -0.63 29.79
C GLU A 274 53.83 0.01 30.49
N ASN A 275 53.67 1.22 30.98
CA ASN A 275 54.71 1.90 31.73
C ASN A 275 55.09 1.13 33.01
N LYS A 276 54.10 0.58 33.74
CA LYS A 276 54.40 -0.27 34.92
C LYS A 276 55.11 -1.55 34.53
N ALA A 277 54.74 -2.19 33.43
CA ALA A 277 55.41 -3.39 32.94
C ALA A 277 56.85 -3.09 32.51
N GLU A 278 57.09 -1.96 31.86
CA GLU A 278 58.45 -1.51 31.46
C GLU A 278 59.33 -1.25 32.69
N VAL A 279 58.81 -0.52 33.70
CA VAL A 279 59.51 -0.31 34.97
C VAL A 279 59.86 -1.61 35.67
N GLN A 280 58.92 -2.58 35.69
CA GLN A 280 59.21 -3.90 36.26
C GLN A 280 60.26 -4.67 35.44
N GLY A 281 60.17 -4.60 34.10
CA GLY A 281 61.15 -5.19 33.21
C GLY A 281 62.59 -4.59 33.43
N MET A 282 62.70 -3.25 33.61
CA MET A 282 63.92 -2.62 33.92
C MET A 282 64.47 -3.02 35.30
N ARG A 283 63.60 -3.10 36.32
CA ARG A 283 64.00 -3.61 37.66
C ARG A 283 64.49 -5.04 37.58
N ALA A 284 63.84 -5.92 36.82
CA ALA A 284 64.28 -7.29 36.64
C ALA A 284 65.69 -7.34 36.03
N ARG A 285 65.99 -6.49 35.01
CA ARG A 285 67.35 -6.38 34.40
C ARG A 285 68.39 -5.88 35.38
N VAL A 286 68.06 -4.90 36.23
CA VAL A 286 68.96 -4.42 37.29
C VAL A 286 69.27 -5.55 38.28
N ILE A 287 68.25 -6.29 38.76
CA ILE A 287 68.45 -7.42 39.69
C ILE A 287 69.25 -8.54 39.00
N GLU A 288 69.07 -8.78 37.72
CA GLU A 288 69.84 -9.78 36.95
C GLU A 288 71.33 -9.33 36.86
N ALA A 289 71.56 -8.06 36.55
CA ALA A 289 72.93 -7.49 36.53
C ALA A 289 73.56 -7.49 37.91
N GLU A 290 72.84 -7.16 38.99
CA GLU A 290 73.31 -7.24 40.35
C GLU A 290 73.63 -8.69 40.79
N ALA A 291 72.89 -9.69 40.28
CA ALA A 291 73.12 -11.11 40.52
C ALA A 291 74.36 -11.66 39.79
N GLU A 292 74.76 -11.04 38.69
CA GLU A 292 76.00 -11.40 37.99
C GLU A 292 77.25 -11.00 38.72
N VAL A 293 77.24 -9.91 39.52
CA VAL A 293 78.39 -9.43 40.29
C VAL A 293 78.89 -10.50 41.31
N PRO A 294 78.02 -11.13 42.16
CA PRO A 294 78.47 -12.19 43.03
C PRO A 294 79.05 -13.42 42.31
N LYS A 295 78.46 -13.75 41.13
CA LYS A 295 78.95 -14.85 40.30
C LYS A 295 80.33 -14.58 39.76
N ALA A 296 80.55 -13.37 39.22
CA ALA A 296 81.86 -12.95 38.75
C ALA A 296 82.86 -12.89 39.90
N MET A 297 82.49 -12.48 41.11
CA MET A 297 83.31 -12.51 42.27
C MET A 297 83.69 -13.94 42.69
N ALA A 298 82.76 -14.85 42.71
CA ALA A 298 82.97 -16.26 43.01
C ALA A 298 83.96 -16.88 41.98
N GLU A 299 83.86 -16.53 40.76
CA GLU A 299 84.76 -17.01 39.69
C GLU A 299 86.16 -16.40 39.81
N ALA A 300 86.31 -15.12 40.16
CA ALA A 300 87.58 -14.47 40.47
C ALA A 300 88.28 -15.06 41.69
N PHE A 301 87.53 -15.49 42.68
CA PHE A 301 88.05 -16.27 43.81
C PHE A 301 88.54 -17.65 43.38
N ARG A 302 87.85 -18.35 42.54
CA ARG A 302 88.28 -19.69 42.03
C ARG A 302 89.52 -19.63 41.15
N SER A 303 89.65 -18.58 40.37
CA SER A 303 90.77 -18.39 39.47
C SER A 303 92.05 -17.82 40.19
N GLY A 304 91.89 -17.53 41.46
CA GLY A 304 93.04 -17.02 42.28
C GLY A 304 93.39 -15.53 42.06
N ASN A 305 92.55 -14.83 41.29
CA ASN A 305 92.75 -13.42 40.90
C ASN A 305 92.24 -12.42 41.97
N LEU A 306 91.56 -12.90 43.01
CA LEU A 306 91.03 -12.08 44.10
C LEU A 306 91.44 -12.69 45.46
N GLY A 307 92.24 -11.92 46.28
CA GLY A 307 92.67 -12.31 47.62
C GLY A 307 91.57 -12.02 48.65
N ILE A 308 91.61 -12.78 49.78
CA ILE A 308 90.66 -12.58 50.89
C ILE A 308 90.66 -11.14 51.40
N MET A 309 91.79 -10.51 51.44
CA MET A 309 91.95 -9.09 51.90
C MET A 309 91.34 -8.09 50.91
N ASP A 310 91.38 -8.39 49.62
CA ASP A 310 90.76 -7.54 48.56
C ASP A 310 89.24 -7.61 48.62
N TYR A 311 88.71 -8.77 48.96
CA TYR A 311 87.23 -8.92 49.19
C TYR A 311 86.73 -8.08 50.40
N TYR A 312 87.50 -8.10 51.52
CA TYR A 312 87.15 -7.25 52.67
C TYR A 312 87.31 -5.75 52.36
N ARG A 313 88.28 -5.33 51.60
CA ARG A 313 88.37 -3.94 51.12
C ARG A 313 87.24 -3.50 50.25
N MET A 314 86.83 -4.35 49.31
CA MET A 314 85.68 -4.10 48.42
C MET A 314 84.37 -4.06 49.21
N LYS A 315 84.17 -4.96 50.15
CA LYS A 315 82.99 -4.98 51.02
C LYS A 315 82.91 -3.70 51.87
N ASN A 316 84.04 -3.21 52.41
CA ASN A 316 84.05 -1.94 53.12
C ASN A 316 83.77 -0.74 52.22
N MET A 317 84.23 -0.75 50.97
CA MET A 317 83.88 0.29 49.97
C MET A 317 82.44 0.29 49.59
N MET A 318 81.83 -0.91 49.42
CA MET A 318 80.40 -1.05 49.14
C MET A 318 79.59 -0.53 50.34
N ALA A 319 79.90 -0.89 51.55
CA ALA A 319 79.23 -0.41 52.77
C ALA A 319 79.36 1.12 52.96
N ASP A 320 80.51 1.74 52.58
CA ASP A 320 80.68 3.20 52.61
C ASP A 320 79.80 3.87 51.50
N THR A 321 79.71 3.23 50.33
CA THR A 321 78.81 3.68 49.22
C THR A 321 77.36 3.61 49.60
N ASP A 322 76.91 2.48 50.17
CA ASP A 322 75.53 2.27 50.66
C ASP A 322 75.14 3.28 51.74
N MET A 323 76.12 3.58 52.65
CA MET A 323 75.89 4.55 53.69
C MET A 323 75.79 5.99 53.13
N ARG A 324 76.57 6.33 52.14
CA ARG A 324 76.47 7.64 51.44
C ARG A 324 75.15 7.76 50.63
N GLU A 325 74.67 6.67 50.00
CA GLU A 325 73.43 6.65 49.28
C GLU A 325 72.21 6.75 50.20
N ALA A 326 72.28 6.11 51.39
CA ALA A 326 71.29 6.23 52.42
C ALA A 326 71.21 7.67 53.01
N ILE A 327 72.31 8.33 53.20
CA ILE A 327 72.41 9.74 53.64
C ILE A 327 71.84 10.67 52.55
N GLY A 328 72.13 10.39 51.25
CA GLY A 328 71.62 11.17 50.13
C GLY A 328 70.10 11.05 49.96
N LYS A 329 69.57 9.90 50.27
CA LYS A 329 68.05 9.65 50.24
C LYS A 329 67.34 10.34 51.39
N THR A 330 67.97 10.48 52.55
CA THR A 330 67.40 11.18 53.71
C THR A 330 67.33 12.69 53.53
N THR A 331 68.31 13.26 52.84
CA THR A 331 68.35 14.72 52.54
C THR A 331 67.34 15.13 51.44
N THR A 332 66.93 14.21 50.59
CA THR A 332 65.94 14.50 49.54
C THR A 332 64.48 14.37 50.03
N THR A 333 64.21 13.73 51.20
CA THR A 333 62.83 13.56 51.71
C THR A 333 62.42 14.70 52.65
N GLU A 334 63.34 15.59 53.10
CA GLU A 334 63.02 16.79 53.90
C GLU A 334 62.82 18.08 53.11
N GLY A 335 62.86 18.00 51.80
CA GLY A 335 62.78 19.17 50.89
C GLY A 335 61.48 19.25 50.04
N ASN A 336 60.39 18.48 50.28
CA ASN A 336 59.13 18.57 49.51
C ASN A 336 57.96 18.73 50.43
#